data_9ef8f70ccb3c797111c4f0fc07710005
#
_entry.id   9ef8f70ccb3c797111c4f0fc07710005
#
_cell.length_a   1.000
_cell.length_b   1.000
_cell.length_c   1.000
_cell.angle_alpha   90.00
_cell.angle_beta   90.00
_cell.angle_gamma   90.00
#
_symmetry.space_group_name_H-M   'P 1'
#
loop_
_entity.id
_entity.type
_entity.pdbx_description
1 polymer ?
#
loop_
_entity_poly.entity_id
_entity_poly.type
_entity_poly.pdbx_seq_one_letter_code
_entity_poly.pdbx_strand_id
1 'polypeptide(L)'
;MADSTLALDVLSANGKKAGSVELPAALFDAKTNIPLIHQVVVAQLAAARQGTHSTKRRGEVSGAGRKPFKQKGTGNARQGSIRAPHMTGGGVVHGPKPRDYSQRTPKKMIAAALLGALSDRFRGDRIHVIESFGIDGAPSTKTAVSFLTNVVSSKNVLVVIERDDDVTLKSIRNLSNLHVLTFDQLNAYDVLVSDDIVFTQAALEAFIASKSGATKEVSA
;
A
#
# COMPACT_ATOMS: atom_id res chain seq x y z
N MET A 1 18.56 22.43 -16.96
CA MET A 1 19.32 21.27 -16.41
C MET A 1 19.21 20.20 -17.46
N ALA A 2 20.33 19.60 -17.88
CA ALA A 2 20.30 18.53 -18.88
C ALA A 2 19.49 17.36 -18.28
N ASP A 3 18.47 16.89 -19.00
CA ASP A 3 17.75 15.67 -18.65
C ASP A 3 18.74 14.51 -18.81
N SER A 4 19.32 14.08 -17.69
CA SER A 4 20.09 12.86 -17.66
C SER A 4 19.12 11.69 -17.82
N THR A 5 19.17 11.00 -18.95
CA THR A 5 18.41 9.78 -19.18
C THR A 5 19.17 8.61 -18.58
N LEU A 6 18.48 7.83 -17.78
CA LEU A 6 18.96 6.57 -17.22
C LEU A 6 18.47 5.45 -18.13
N ALA A 7 19.25 4.39 -18.34
CA ALA A 7 18.84 3.28 -19.18
C ALA A 7 18.74 1.98 -18.38
N LEU A 8 17.70 1.20 -18.62
CA LEU A 8 17.54 -0.17 -18.14
C LEU A 8 17.40 -1.14 -19.31
N ASP A 9 17.99 -2.31 -19.14
CA ASP A 9 17.86 -3.40 -20.10
C ASP A 9 16.49 -4.05 -20.00
N VAL A 10 15.84 -4.28 -21.13
CA VAL A 10 14.59 -5.03 -21.24
C VAL A 10 14.93 -6.50 -21.48
N LEU A 11 14.39 -7.37 -20.64
CA LEU A 11 14.59 -8.82 -20.75
C LEU A 11 13.43 -9.47 -21.51
N SER A 12 13.78 -10.33 -22.47
CA SER A 12 12.79 -11.17 -23.17
C SER A 12 12.34 -12.34 -22.30
N ALA A 13 11.31 -13.06 -22.74
CA ALA A 13 10.80 -14.27 -22.07
C ALA A 13 11.87 -15.34 -21.83
N ASN A 14 12.97 -15.32 -22.54
CA ASN A 14 14.11 -16.24 -22.37
C ASN A 14 15.21 -15.69 -21.44
N GLY A 15 14.98 -14.58 -20.73
CA GLY A 15 15.96 -13.95 -19.87
C GLY A 15 17.12 -13.26 -20.59
N LYS A 16 17.04 -13.13 -21.94
CA LYS A 16 18.05 -12.44 -22.73
C LYS A 16 17.66 -10.98 -22.92
N LYS A 17 18.65 -10.11 -23.09
CA LYS A 17 18.44 -8.70 -23.42
C LYS A 17 17.72 -8.58 -24.77
N ALA A 18 16.50 -8.01 -24.76
CA ALA A 18 15.69 -7.73 -25.95
C ALA A 18 15.87 -6.28 -26.43
N GLY A 19 16.13 -5.36 -25.51
CA GLY A 19 16.25 -3.94 -25.81
C GLY A 19 16.72 -3.14 -24.61
N SER A 20 16.56 -1.83 -24.65
CA SER A 20 16.77 -0.93 -23.53
C SER A 20 15.68 0.14 -23.52
N VAL A 21 15.23 0.52 -22.32
CA VAL A 21 14.26 1.60 -22.11
C VAL A 21 14.95 2.74 -21.37
N GLU A 22 14.72 3.95 -21.85
CA GLU A 22 15.19 5.18 -21.21
C GLU A 22 14.24 5.58 -20.07
N LEU A 23 14.81 5.85 -18.90
CA LEU A 23 14.08 6.28 -17.72
C LEU A 23 14.32 7.76 -17.46
N PRO A 24 13.25 8.56 -17.27
CA PRO A 24 13.39 9.95 -16.86
C PRO A 24 14.03 10.06 -15.47
N ALA A 25 15.16 10.74 -15.34
CA ALA A 25 15.85 10.95 -14.07
C ALA A 25 14.95 11.64 -13.01
N ALA A 26 14.04 12.49 -13.45
CA ALA A 26 13.06 13.13 -12.58
C ALA A 26 12.15 12.13 -11.82
N LEU A 27 11.95 10.93 -12.36
CA LEU A 27 11.11 9.88 -11.75
C LEU A 27 11.94 8.80 -11.02
N PHE A 28 13.14 8.48 -11.51
CA PHE A 28 13.93 7.35 -11.02
C PHE A 28 15.27 7.76 -10.37
N ASP A 29 15.59 9.06 -10.34
CA ASP A 29 16.73 9.60 -9.58
C ASP A 29 16.34 10.77 -8.68
N ALA A 30 15.13 10.73 -8.15
CA ALA A 30 14.66 11.68 -7.15
C ALA A 30 15.39 11.49 -5.81
N LYS A 31 15.64 12.60 -5.10
CA LYS A 31 16.25 12.54 -3.77
C LYS A 31 15.33 11.81 -2.79
N THR A 32 15.81 10.74 -2.18
CA THR A 32 15.09 9.96 -1.18
C THR A 32 14.94 10.76 0.12
N ASN A 33 13.70 10.93 0.58
CA ASN A 33 13.38 11.61 1.85
C ASN A 33 12.70 10.60 2.79
N ILE A 34 13.49 10.02 3.69
CA ILE A 34 13.04 8.97 4.62
C ILE A 34 11.88 9.44 5.53
N PRO A 35 11.93 10.62 6.19
CA PRO A 35 10.81 11.12 6.99
C PRO A 35 9.50 11.25 6.20
N LEU A 36 9.57 11.70 4.95
CA LEU A 36 8.41 11.82 4.07
C LEU A 36 7.81 10.45 3.74
N ILE A 37 8.65 9.49 3.36
CA ILE A 37 8.24 8.11 3.06
C ILE A 37 7.59 7.48 4.30
N HIS A 38 8.21 7.61 5.47
CA HIS A 38 7.66 7.11 6.73
C HIS A 38 6.27 7.67 7.01
N GLN A 39 6.08 8.98 6.89
CA GLN A 39 4.78 9.62 7.14
C GLN A 39 3.70 9.10 6.17
N VAL A 40 4.01 8.95 4.89
CA VAL A 40 3.08 8.45 3.88
C VAL A 40 2.72 6.99 4.14
N VAL A 41 3.70 6.13 4.45
CA VAL A 41 3.47 4.71 4.76
C VAL A 41 2.62 4.55 6.02
N VAL A 42 2.91 5.31 7.08
CA VAL A 42 2.10 5.29 8.32
C VAL A 42 0.67 5.72 8.03
N ALA A 43 0.46 6.75 7.22
CA ALA A 43 -0.88 7.20 6.82
C ALA A 43 -1.63 6.13 6.02
N GLN A 44 -0.95 5.44 5.09
CA GLN A 44 -1.51 4.36 4.29
C GLN A 44 -1.93 3.17 5.16
N LEU A 45 -1.06 2.71 6.06
CA LEU A 45 -1.36 1.62 6.99
C LEU A 45 -2.45 1.99 8.00
N ALA A 46 -2.49 3.23 8.45
CA ALA A 46 -3.54 3.71 9.33
C ALA A 46 -4.92 3.70 8.63
N ALA A 47 -4.99 4.10 7.36
CA ALA A 47 -6.21 4.10 6.58
C ALA A 47 -6.80 2.68 6.35
N ALA A 48 -5.96 1.64 6.36
CA ALA A 48 -6.40 0.25 6.24
C ALA A 48 -7.10 -0.29 7.50
N ARG A 49 -7.02 0.41 8.64
CA ARG A 49 -7.66 -0.02 9.89
C ARG A 49 -9.15 0.24 9.84
N GLN A 50 -9.98 -0.78 10.04
CA GLN A 50 -11.44 -0.66 10.02
C GLN A 50 -12.01 0.22 11.16
N GLY A 51 -11.36 0.26 12.32
CA GLY A 51 -11.77 1.08 13.44
C GLY A 51 -13.11 0.72 14.08
N THR A 52 -13.61 -0.51 13.94
CA THR A 52 -14.94 -0.97 14.34
C THR A 52 -15.07 -1.33 15.82
N HIS A 53 -13.97 -1.24 16.61
CA HIS A 53 -14.00 -1.53 18.04
C HIS A 53 -14.98 -0.61 18.78
N SER A 54 -15.80 -1.21 19.66
CA SER A 54 -16.79 -0.48 20.43
C SER A 54 -16.99 -1.10 21.79
N THR A 55 -17.19 -0.28 22.81
CA THR A 55 -17.57 -0.67 24.14
C THR A 55 -18.84 0.06 24.57
N LYS A 56 -19.66 -0.57 25.41
CA LYS A 56 -20.87 0.05 25.90
C LYS A 56 -20.57 0.98 27.09
N ARG A 57 -20.96 2.23 26.97
CA ARG A 57 -20.98 3.20 28.09
C ARG A 57 -22.17 2.94 28.98
N ARG A 58 -22.19 3.57 30.16
CA ARG A 58 -23.31 3.44 31.15
C ARG A 58 -24.71 3.58 30.55
N GLY A 59 -24.88 4.49 29.58
CA GLY A 59 -26.18 4.69 28.91
C GLY A 59 -26.57 3.58 27.95
N GLU A 60 -25.59 2.86 27.40
CA GLU A 60 -25.78 1.83 26.37
C GLU A 60 -25.91 0.41 26.93
N VAL A 61 -25.58 0.22 28.22
CA VAL A 61 -25.76 -1.07 28.91
C VAL A 61 -27.23 -1.26 29.25
N SER A 62 -27.78 -2.46 29.03
CA SER A 62 -29.11 -2.84 29.45
C SER A 62 -29.26 -2.79 30.96
N GLY A 63 -30.41 -2.30 31.46
CA GLY A 63 -30.72 -2.22 32.89
C GLY A 63 -31.58 -1.01 33.23
N ALA A 64 -32.03 -0.92 34.49
CA ALA A 64 -32.86 0.18 34.96
C ALA A 64 -32.13 1.51 34.95
N GLY A 65 -32.75 2.56 34.39
CA GLY A 65 -32.22 3.93 34.36
C GLY A 65 -32.37 4.70 35.66
N ARG A 66 -33.27 4.22 36.56
CA ARG A 66 -33.57 4.90 37.81
C ARG A 66 -32.47 4.71 38.86
N LYS A 67 -32.44 5.63 39.84
CA LYS A 67 -31.58 5.53 41.02
C LYS A 67 -32.00 4.30 41.88
N PRO A 68 -31.06 3.45 42.35
CA PRO A 68 -31.40 2.21 43.05
C PRO A 68 -32.12 2.45 44.38
N PHE A 69 -31.79 3.49 45.14
CA PHE A 69 -32.39 3.85 46.42
C PHE A 69 -32.27 5.36 46.71
N LYS A 70 -32.92 5.83 47.78
CA LYS A 70 -32.94 7.22 48.20
C LYS A 70 -31.51 7.73 48.53
N GLN A 71 -31.25 9.03 48.36
CA GLN A 71 -29.96 9.64 48.60
C GLN A 71 -29.47 9.59 50.05
N LYS A 72 -30.39 9.61 51.02
CA LYS A 72 -30.14 9.54 52.46
C LYS A 72 -31.15 8.62 53.14
N GLY A 73 -30.87 8.18 54.37
CA GLY A 73 -31.81 7.41 55.20
C GLY A 73 -31.85 5.89 54.95
N THR A 74 -30.84 5.34 54.18
CA THR A 74 -30.78 3.89 53.92
C THR A 74 -29.62 3.22 54.63
N GLY A 75 -28.69 3.95 55.25
CA GLY A 75 -27.46 3.41 55.82
C GLY A 75 -26.39 2.95 54.80
N ASN A 76 -26.78 2.85 53.54
CA ASN A 76 -25.89 2.38 52.45
C ASN A 76 -25.09 3.51 51.82
N ALA A 77 -23.96 3.15 51.17
CA ALA A 77 -23.20 4.09 50.35
C ALA A 77 -24.07 4.65 49.20
N ARG A 78 -23.89 5.94 48.90
CA ARG A 78 -24.68 6.61 47.85
C ARG A 78 -24.39 6.04 46.46
N GLN A 79 -25.43 5.66 45.73
CA GLN A 79 -25.35 5.13 44.38
C GLN A 79 -26.26 5.88 43.42
N GLY A 80 -25.76 6.21 42.26
CA GLY A 80 -26.51 6.93 41.21
C GLY A 80 -27.12 6.02 40.16
N SER A 81 -26.51 4.84 39.91
CA SER A 81 -26.94 3.91 38.86
C SER A 81 -26.39 2.52 39.13
N ILE A 82 -27.14 1.50 38.80
CA ILE A 82 -26.70 0.09 38.82
C ILE A 82 -25.79 -0.26 37.66
N ARG A 83 -25.72 0.63 36.63
CA ARG A 83 -24.88 0.48 35.41
C ARG A 83 -23.61 1.32 35.49
N ALA A 84 -23.27 1.84 36.68
CA ALA A 84 -22.02 2.62 36.85
C ALA A 84 -20.79 1.75 36.60
N PRO A 85 -19.66 2.33 36.17
CA PRO A 85 -18.45 1.55 35.82
C PRO A 85 -17.88 0.66 36.92
N HIS A 86 -18.11 1.02 38.19
CA HIS A 86 -17.69 0.24 39.37
C HIS A 86 -18.64 -0.90 39.73
N MET A 87 -19.81 -0.97 39.08
CA MET A 87 -20.76 -2.04 39.27
C MET A 87 -20.49 -3.23 38.35
N THR A 88 -20.73 -4.44 38.85
CA THR A 88 -20.66 -5.66 38.03
C THR A 88 -21.61 -5.55 36.84
N GLY A 89 -21.10 -5.74 35.62
CA GLY A 89 -21.88 -5.55 34.40
C GLY A 89 -22.17 -4.09 34.03
N GLY A 90 -21.53 -3.12 34.70
CA GLY A 90 -21.63 -1.70 34.37
C GLY A 90 -20.92 -1.30 33.08
N GLY A 91 -21.14 -0.07 32.65
CA GLY A 91 -20.54 0.45 31.42
C GLY A 91 -19.08 0.86 31.57
N VAL A 92 -18.34 0.88 30.47
CA VAL A 92 -16.93 1.33 30.44
C VAL A 92 -16.88 2.87 30.36
N VAL A 93 -15.92 3.51 31.08
CA VAL A 93 -15.82 4.99 31.13
C VAL A 93 -15.11 5.50 29.87
N HIS A 94 -13.87 5.04 29.62
CA HIS A 94 -13.00 5.49 28.53
C HIS A 94 -12.73 4.39 27.51
N GLY A 95 -13.73 3.55 27.27
CA GLY A 95 -13.60 2.48 26.29
C GLY A 95 -13.55 2.99 24.87
N PRO A 96 -12.97 2.19 23.96
CA PRO A 96 -12.87 2.54 22.56
C PRO A 96 -14.25 2.70 21.93
N LYS A 97 -14.35 3.64 21.00
CA LYS A 97 -15.51 3.85 20.14
C LYS A 97 -15.09 3.75 18.67
N PRO A 98 -15.98 3.36 17.76
CA PRO A 98 -15.69 3.35 16.34
C PRO A 98 -15.17 4.72 15.90
N ARG A 99 -14.05 4.71 15.17
CA ARG A 99 -13.46 5.93 14.62
C ARG A 99 -12.72 5.63 13.31
N ASP A 100 -12.62 6.63 12.47
CA ASP A 100 -11.76 6.63 11.32
C ASP A 100 -10.29 6.87 11.76
N TYR A 101 -9.36 6.12 11.15
CA TYR A 101 -7.93 6.24 11.36
C TYR A 101 -7.21 6.87 10.18
N SER A 102 -7.94 7.28 9.14
CA SER A 102 -7.33 7.91 7.97
C SER A 102 -6.58 9.18 8.35
N GLN A 103 -5.41 9.38 7.74
CA GLN A 103 -4.57 10.56 7.91
C GLN A 103 -4.48 11.28 6.58
N ARG A 104 -5.03 12.49 6.52
CA ARG A 104 -5.00 13.29 5.30
C ARG A 104 -3.56 13.66 4.94
N THR A 105 -3.07 13.14 3.81
CA THR A 105 -1.74 13.44 3.29
C THR A 105 -1.88 14.18 1.95
N PRO A 106 -1.18 15.30 1.72
CA PRO A 106 -1.20 16.02 0.45
C PRO A 106 -0.75 15.15 -0.72
N LYS A 107 -1.41 15.25 -1.87
CA LYS A 107 -1.09 14.44 -3.07
C LYS A 107 0.37 14.57 -3.51
N LYS A 108 0.96 15.77 -3.42
CA LYS A 108 2.39 16.01 -3.74
C LYS A 108 3.34 15.21 -2.83
N MET A 109 3.00 15.05 -1.54
CA MET A 109 3.79 14.25 -0.60
C MET A 109 3.73 12.77 -0.96
N ILE A 110 2.54 12.25 -1.31
CA ILE A 110 2.35 10.86 -1.73
C ILE A 110 3.16 10.56 -2.99
N ALA A 111 3.09 11.45 -4.00
CA ALA A 111 3.86 11.32 -5.22
C ALA A 111 5.37 11.35 -4.97
N ALA A 112 5.87 12.31 -4.18
CA ALA A 112 7.29 12.41 -3.84
C ALA A 112 7.80 11.21 -3.03
N ALA A 113 6.97 10.62 -2.16
CA ALA A 113 7.32 9.41 -1.42
C ALA A 113 7.46 8.19 -2.36
N LEU A 114 6.53 8.03 -3.31
CA LEU A 114 6.60 6.96 -4.31
C LEU A 114 7.85 7.10 -5.19
N LEU A 115 8.11 8.29 -5.74
CA LEU A 115 9.28 8.53 -6.59
C LEU A 115 10.59 8.32 -5.81
N GLY A 116 10.64 8.76 -4.56
CA GLY A 116 11.80 8.51 -3.70
C GLY A 116 12.04 7.03 -3.40
N ALA A 117 10.99 6.24 -3.22
CA ALA A 117 11.08 4.80 -3.00
C ALA A 117 11.53 4.06 -4.28
N LEU A 118 10.99 4.44 -5.45
CA LEU A 118 11.41 3.87 -6.74
C LEU A 118 12.87 4.22 -7.05
N SER A 119 13.28 5.45 -6.79
CA SER A 119 14.67 5.89 -7.00
C SER A 119 15.65 5.12 -6.10
N ASP A 120 15.27 4.81 -4.88
CA ASP A 120 16.06 3.99 -3.97
C ASP A 120 16.23 2.56 -4.51
N ARG A 121 15.14 1.95 -4.99
CA ARG A 121 15.18 0.63 -5.63
C ARG A 121 15.99 0.62 -6.92
N PHE A 122 15.90 1.67 -7.73
CA PHE A 122 16.69 1.81 -8.93
C PHE A 122 18.19 1.90 -8.63
N ARG A 123 18.61 2.70 -7.65
CA ARG A 123 20.02 2.80 -7.23
C ARG A 123 20.57 1.51 -6.62
N GLY A 124 19.71 0.65 -6.13
CA GLY A 124 20.06 -0.68 -5.63
C GLY A 124 20.05 -1.79 -6.68
N ASP A 125 19.88 -1.45 -7.96
CA ASP A 125 19.76 -2.41 -9.09
C ASP A 125 18.62 -3.43 -8.89
N ARG A 126 17.50 -2.98 -8.27
CA ARG A 126 16.35 -3.83 -7.91
C ARG A 126 15.10 -3.57 -8.76
N ILE A 127 15.28 -2.88 -9.89
CA ILE A 127 14.20 -2.70 -10.87
C ILE A 127 14.57 -3.44 -12.14
N HIS A 128 13.69 -4.35 -12.55
CA HIS A 128 13.83 -5.17 -13.73
C HIS A 128 12.69 -4.86 -14.70
N VAL A 129 13.02 -4.79 -15.99
CA VAL A 129 12.02 -4.57 -17.04
C VAL A 129 11.99 -5.79 -17.93
N ILE A 130 10.78 -6.29 -18.17
CA ILE A 130 10.54 -7.44 -19.04
C ILE A 130 9.63 -7.04 -20.20
N GLU A 131 9.83 -7.63 -21.35
CA GLU A 131 8.95 -7.42 -22.50
C GLU A 131 7.56 -8.00 -22.21
N SER A 132 7.49 -9.28 -21.86
CA SER A 132 6.29 -10.01 -21.45
C SER A 132 6.68 -11.28 -20.67
N PHE A 133 5.70 -11.92 -20.04
CA PHE A 133 5.91 -13.22 -19.37
C PHE A 133 5.98 -14.40 -20.34
N GLY A 134 5.78 -14.18 -21.65
CA GLY A 134 5.74 -15.25 -22.66
C GLY A 134 4.59 -16.24 -22.44
N ILE A 135 3.45 -15.77 -21.91
CA ILE A 135 2.27 -16.57 -21.65
C ILE A 135 1.23 -16.23 -22.71
N ASP A 136 1.13 -17.07 -23.72
CA ASP A 136 0.18 -16.88 -24.82
C ASP A 136 -1.11 -17.67 -24.56
N GLY A 137 -2.23 -16.98 -24.55
CA GLY A 137 -3.59 -17.54 -24.54
C GLY A 137 -4.08 -17.99 -23.16
N ALA A 138 -3.64 -19.14 -22.63
CA ALA A 138 -4.13 -19.68 -21.36
C ALA A 138 -3.20 -19.31 -20.18
N PRO A 139 -3.76 -18.90 -19.01
CA PRO A 139 -2.95 -18.61 -17.83
C PRO A 139 -2.12 -19.82 -17.38
N SER A 140 -0.82 -19.61 -17.10
CA SER A 140 0.12 -20.65 -16.69
C SER A 140 1.03 -20.18 -15.56
N THR A 141 0.78 -20.68 -14.34
CA THR A 141 1.63 -20.37 -13.16
C THR A 141 3.02 -20.98 -13.30
N LYS A 142 3.14 -22.17 -13.93
CA LYS A 142 4.42 -22.85 -14.10
C LYS A 142 5.37 -22.03 -14.99
N THR A 143 4.86 -21.51 -16.10
CA THR A 143 5.64 -20.66 -17.02
C THR A 143 6.07 -19.36 -16.33
N ALA A 144 5.16 -18.72 -15.62
CA ALA A 144 5.45 -17.49 -14.87
C ALA A 144 6.55 -17.69 -13.81
N VAL A 145 6.47 -18.77 -13.02
CA VAL A 145 7.48 -19.10 -12.00
C VAL A 145 8.84 -19.35 -12.62
N SER A 146 8.91 -20.20 -13.67
CA SER A 146 10.18 -20.52 -14.33
C SER A 146 10.84 -19.29 -14.91
N PHE A 147 10.05 -18.36 -15.46
CA PHE A 147 10.54 -17.09 -15.97
C PHE A 147 11.09 -16.18 -14.84
N LEU A 148 10.30 -15.96 -13.80
CA LEU A 148 10.69 -15.09 -12.69
C LEU A 148 11.94 -15.59 -11.95
N THR A 149 12.10 -16.88 -11.78
CA THR A 149 13.30 -17.47 -11.16
C THR A 149 14.57 -17.17 -11.95
N ASN A 150 14.46 -16.97 -13.27
CA ASN A 150 15.62 -16.60 -14.11
C ASN A 150 15.94 -15.10 -14.05
N VAL A 151 14.95 -14.26 -13.74
CA VAL A 151 15.11 -12.79 -13.71
C VAL A 151 15.49 -12.31 -12.31
N VAL A 152 14.86 -12.88 -11.28
CA VAL A 152 14.95 -12.37 -9.90
C VAL A 152 15.23 -13.53 -8.95
N SER A 153 16.19 -13.31 -8.03
CA SER A 153 16.55 -14.29 -6.99
C SER A 153 15.94 -13.98 -5.61
N SER A 154 15.31 -12.82 -5.46
CA SER A 154 14.74 -12.36 -4.19
C SER A 154 13.47 -13.10 -3.80
N LYS A 155 13.17 -13.06 -2.50
CA LYS A 155 11.98 -13.74 -1.96
C LYS A 155 10.69 -12.99 -2.25
N ASN A 156 10.67 -11.66 -2.06
CA ASN A 156 9.47 -10.85 -2.22
C ASN A 156 9.58 -9.98 -3.47
N VAL A 157 8.74 -10.22 -4.45
CA VAL A 157 8.79 -9.52 -5.73
C VAL A 157 7.47 -8.80 -5.99
N LEU A 158 7.57 -7.52 -6.35
CA LEU A 158 6.45 -6.74 -6.85
C LEU A 158 6.43 -6.81 -8.37
N VAL A 159 5.34 -7.28 -8.95
CA VAL A 159 5.13 -7.29 -10.38
C VAL A 159 4.12 -6.21 -10.76
N VAL A 160 4.53 -5.32 -11.65
CA VAL A 160 3.71 -4.22 -12.15
C VAL A 160 3.31 -4.50 -13.58
N ILE A 161 2.01 -4.61 -13.81
CA ILE A 161 1.42 -4.98 -15.10
C ILE A 161 0.50 -3.88 -15.63
N GLU A 162 0.12 -3.98 -16.87
CA GLU A 162 -0.96 -3.19 -17.46
C GLU A 162 -2.33 -3.61 -16.93
N ARG A 163 -3.32 -2.71 -17.01
CA ARG A 163 -4.68 -2.95 -16.48
C ARG A 163 -5.41 -4.08 -17.21
N ASP A 164 -5.16 -4.21 -18.50
CA ASP A 164 -5.87 -5.15 -19.37
C ASP A 164 -5.15 -6.52 -19.48
N ASP A 165 -4.03 -6.70 -18.79
CA ASP A 165 -3.27 -7.95 -18.79
C ASP A 165 -3.82 -8.98 -17.78
N ASP A 166 -5.02 -9.44 -18.03
CA ASP A 166 -5.71 -10.46 -17.24
C ASP A 166 -5.02 -11.83 -17.24
N VAL A 167 -4.31 -12.17 -18.30
CA VAL A 167 -3.64 -13.48 -18.46
C VAL A 167 -2.46 -13.57 -17.49
N THR A 168 -1.60 -12.56 -17.47
CA THR A 168 -0.49 -12.47 -16.53
C THR A 168 -0.99 -12.41 -15.09
N LEU A 169 -2.00 -11.58 -14.80
CA LEU A 169 -2.59 -11.47 -13.46
C LEU A 169 -3.06 -12.84 -12.94
N LYS A 170 -3.83 -13.58 -13.74
CA LYS A 170 -4.33 -14.92 -13.36
C LYS A 170 -3.22 -15.95 -13.20
N SER A 171 -2.11 -15.79 -13.94
CA SER A 171 -0.96 -16.68 -13.88
C SER A 171 -0.13 -16.53 -12.60
N ILE A 172 0.00 -15.31 -12.07
CA ILE A 172 0.93 -15.01 -10.96
C ILE A 172 0.26 -14.73 -9.62
N ARG A 173 -1.03 -14.38 -9.57
CA ARG A 173 -1.74 -14.00 -8.33
C ARG A 173 -1.78 -15.07 -7.24
N ASN A 174 -1.61 -16.35 -7.60
CA ASN A 174 -1.63 -17.48 -6.65
C ASN A 174 -0.29 -17.66 -5.92
N LEU A 175 0.75 -16.96 -6.32
CA LEU A 175 2.08 -17.11 -5.75
C LEU A 175 2.23 -16.20 -4.52
N SER A 176 2.45 -16.79 -3.35
CA SER A 176 2.45 -16.07 -2.06
C SER A 176 3.62 -15.09 -1.87
N ASN A 177 4.69 -15.28 -2.60
CA ASN A 177 5.89 -14.44 -2.60
C ASN A 177 5.86 -13.33 -3.66
N LEU A 178 4.82 -13.29 -4.48
CA LEU A 178 4.62 -12.26 -5.49
C LEU A 178 3.44 -11.37 -5.10
N HIS A 179 3.65 -10.08 -5.24
CA HIS A 179 2.58 -9.09 -5.17
C HIS A 179 2.37 -8.48 -6.55
N VAL A 180 1.14 -8.43 -7.02
CA VAL A 180 0.82 -7.95 -8.37
C VAL A 180 -0.01 -6.68 -8.24
N LEU A 181 0.43 -5.64 -8.93
CA LEU A 181 -0.29 -4.37 -9.04
C LEU A 181 -0.34 -3.90 -10.49
N THR A 182 -1.38 -3.16 -10.81
CA THR A 182 -1.40 -2.37 -12.03
C THR A 182 -0.61 -1.08 -11.83
N PHE A 183 -0.06 -0.51 -12.91
CA PHE A 183 0.80 0.68 -12.86
C PHE A 183 0.15 1.89 -12.16
N ASP A 184 -1.18 2.00 -12.22
CA ASP A 184 -1.96 3.08 -11.61
C ASP A 184 -2.20 2.88 -10.09
N GLN A 185 -2.09 1.65 -9.59
CA GLN A 185 -2.23 1.30 -8.17
C GLN A 185 -0.89 1.31 -7.42
N LEU A 186 0.22 1.58 -8.11
CA LEU A 186 1.54 1.56 -7.52
C LEU A 186 1.66 2.61 -6.40
N ASN A 187 2.12 2.16 -5.23
CA ASN A 187 2.24 2.97 -4.02
C ASN A 187 3.56 2.73 -3.28
N ALA A 188 3.92 3.65 -2.38
CA ALA A 188 5.20 3.61 -1.69
C ALA A 188 5.35 2.40 -0.74
N TYR A 189 4.27 1.93 -0.13
CA TYR A 189 4.31 0.79 0.80
C TYR A 189 4.69 -0.51 0.08
N ASP A 190 4.03 -0.82 -1.03
CA ASP A 190 4.27 -2.05 -1.78
C ASP A 190 5.66 -2.07 -2.41
N VAL A 191 6.15 -0.92 -2.89
CA VAL A 191 7.54 -0.76 -3.36
C VAL A 191 8.56 -1.05 -2.25
N LEU A 192 8.31 -0.63 -1.02
CA LEU A 192 9.23 -0.82 0.11
C LEU A 192 9.19 -2.23 0.70
N VAL A 193 8.04 -2.88 0.70
CA VAL A 193 7.88 -4.24 1.22
C VAL A 193 8.54 -5.27 0.30
N SER A 194 8.54 -5.00 -1.00
CA SER A 194 9.12 -5.89 -2.00
C SER A 194 10.63 -5.69 -2.11
N ASP A 195 11.37 -6.76 -2.28
CA ASP A 195 12.82 -6.74 -2.47
C ASP A 195 13.18 -6.24 -3.88
N ASP A 196 12.53 -6.80 -4.90
CA ASP A 196 12.70 -6.44 -6.30
C ASP A 196 11.37 -6.05 -6.94
N ILE A 197 11.45 -5.22 -7.97
CA ILE A 197 10.31 -4.75 -8.75
C ILE A 197 10.49 -5.18 -10.20
N VAL A 198 9.51 -5.86 -10.75
CA VAL A 198 9.48 -6.28 -12.15
C VAL A 198 8.37 -5.53 -12.88
N PHE A 199 8.73 -4.73 -13.84
CA PHE A 199 7.78 -4.05 -14.72
C PHE A 199 7.64 -4.80 -16.05
N THR A 200 6.42 -4.94 -16.55
CA THR A 200 6.26 -5.15 -18.00
C THR A 200 6.58 -3.86 -18.72
N GLN A 201 7.18 -3.92 -19.91
CA GLN A 201 7.56 -2.74 -20.69
C GLN A 201 6.37 -1.79 -20.89
N ALA A 202 5.21 -2.32 -21.27
CA ALA A 202 3.99 -1.56 -21.46
C ALA A 202 3.53 -0.85 -20.19
N ALA A 203 3.58 -1.52 -19.02
CA ALA A 203 3.22 -0.90 -17.74
C ALA A 203 4.19 0.21 -17.33
N LEU A 204 5.49 0.05 -17.60
CA LEU A 204 6.49 1.08 -17.32
C LEU A 204 6.26 2.32 -18.19
N GLU A 205 6.06 2.14 -19.49
CA GLU A 205 5.76 3.24 -20.42
C GLU A 205 4.47 3.98 -20.03
N ALA A 206 3.41 3.24 -19.67
CA ALA A 206 2.16 3.81 -19.18
C ALA A 206 2.35 4.58 -17.86
N PHE A 207 3.17 4.05 -16.93
CA PHE A 207 3.52 4.74 -15.69
C PHE A 207 4.26 6.05 -15.97
N ILE A 208 5.28 6.04 -16.82
CA ILE A 208 6.05 7.22 -17.20
C ILE A 208 5.13 8.26 -17.86
N ALA A 209 4.27 7.85 -18.79
CA ALA A 209 3.32 8.73 -19.46
C ALA A 209 2.35 9.39 -18.46
N SER A 210 1.83 8.63 -17.49
CA SER A 210 0.93 9.13 -16.46
C SER A 210 1.56 10.19 -15.54
N LYS A 211 2.84 10.08 -15.26
CA LYS A 211 3.58 11.04 -14.41
C LYS A 211 4.09 12.25 -15.19
N SER A 212 4.48 12.07 -16.45
CA SER A 212 4.91 13.16 -17.34
C SER A 212 3.76 14.11 -17.69
N GLY A 213 2.53 13.59 -17.87
CA GLY A 213 1.32 14.40 -18.05
C GLY A 213 0.98 15.27 -16.85
N ALA A 214 1.10 14.73 -15.65
CA ALA A 214 0.84 15.46 -14.40
C ALA A 214 1.84 16.60 -14.12
N THR A 215 3.06 16.50 -14.68
CA THR A 215 4.08 17.55 -14.51
C THR A 215 3.79 18.79 -15.37
N LYS A 216 3.07 18.63 -16.49
CA LYS A 216 2.69 19.75 -17.37
C LYS A 216 1.54 20.60 -16.82
N GLU A 217 0.63 20.02 -16.02
CA GLU A 217 -0.49 20.78 -15.43
C GLU A 217 -0.11 21.64 -14.21
N VAL A 218 1.07 21.43 -13.62
CA VAL A 218 1.54 22.18 -12.43
C VAL A 218 2.43 23.37 -12.81
N SER A 219 2.83 23.49 -14.06
CA SER A 219 3.68 24.56 -14.58
C SER A 219 2.93 25.61 -15.45
N ALA A 220 1.59 25.56 -15.51
CA ALA A 220 0.75 26.53 -16.23
C ALA A 220 -0.01 27.48 -15.28
#